data_67a6e52fa127c3210776f3d4f09abc77
#
_entry.id   67a6e52fa127c3210776f3d4f09abc77
#
_cell.length_a   1.000
_cell.length_b   1.000
_cell.length_c   1.000
_cell.angle_alpha   90.00
_cell.angle_beta   90.00
_cell.angle_gamma   90.00
#
_symmetry.space_group_name_H-M   'P 1'
#
loop_
_entity.id
_entity.type
_entity.pdbx_description
1 polymer ?
#
loop_
_entity_poly.entity_id
_entity_poly.type
_entity_poly.pdbx_seq_one_letter_code
_entity_poly.pdbx_strand_id
1 'polypeptide(L)'
;MTDTIFARIIRREIPAAIVYEDDEVLGFKDIAPQAPVHVLFIPKNDAIPTLDDVQPQQAHLIGKLALVAAEYARREGFAGNGYRVVMNCREDAGQTVFHIHLHLLAGAPLGRFGTQA
;
A
#
# COMPACT_ATOMS: atom_id res chain seq x y z
N MET A 1 16.17 14.24 4.34
CA MET A 1 15.04 13.34 4.10
C MET A 1 14.92 13.03 2.62
N THR A 2 14.78 11.78 2.31
CA THR A 2 14.66 11.35 0.92
C THR A 2 13.29 11.72 0.38
N ASP A 3 13.27 12.33 -0.80
CA ASP A 3 12.04 12.74 -1.46
C ASP A 3 11.59 11.62 -2.41
N THR A 4 10.74 10.73 -1.94
CA THR A 4 10.30 9.58 -2.73
C THR A 4 9.23 9.98 -3.74
N ILE A 5 9.02 9.09 -4.73
CA ILE A 5 7.95 9.28 -5.70
C ILE A 5 6.58 9.33 -5.00
N PHE A 6 6.40 8.57 -3.90
CA PHE A 6 5.14 8.60 -3.16
C PHE A 6 4.92 9.93 -2.43
N ALA A 7 5.99 10.51 -1.86
CA ALA A 7 5.88 11.84 -1.27
C ALA A 7 5.47 12.87 -2.31
N ARG A 8 5.98 12.74 -3.52
CA ARG A 8 5.63 13.64 -4.62
C ARG A 8 4.19 13.45 -5.09
N ILE A 9 3.70 12.22 -5.05
CA ILE A 9 2.27 11.96 -5.35
C ILE A 9 1.39 12.62 -4.29
N ILE A 10 1.76 12.52 -3.03
CA ILE A 10 1.01 13.15 -1.93
C ILE A 10 0.91 14.66 -2.17
N ARG A 11 1.99 15.29 -2.64
CA ARG A 11 2.02 16.73 -2.92
C ARG A 11 1.40 17.11 -4.26
N ARG A 12 0.88 16.15 -5.01
CA ARG A 12 0.29 16.36 -6.34
C ARG A 12 1.29 16.87 -7.37
N GLU A 13 2.57 16.56 -7.19
CA GLU A 13 3.61 16.91 -8.15
C GLU A 13 3.71 15.90 -9.27
N ILE A 14 3.26 14.67 -9.02
CA ILE A 14 3.22 13.58 -10.01
C ILE A 14 1.80 13.05 -10.05
N PRO A 15 1.24 12.80 -11.25
CA PRO A 15 -0.12 12.25 -11.35
C PRO A 15 -0.17 10.81 -10.86
N ALA A 16 -1.32 10.42 -10.30
CA ALA A 16 -1.63 9.06 -9.90
C ALA A 16 -3.14 8.86 -9.96
N ALA A 17 -3.56 7.61 -10.16
CA ALA A 17 -4.97 7.27 -10.16
C ALA A 17 -5.42 7.05 -8.71
N ILE A 18 -5.77 8.13 -8.04
CA ILE A 18 -6.17 8.11 -6.63
C ILE A 18 -7.57 7.52 -6.52
N VAL A 19 -7.71 6.52 -5.64
CA VAL A 19 -8.98 5.81 -5.41
C VAL A 19 -9.51 6.00 -3.99
N TYR A 20 -8.68 6.49 -3.08
CA TYR A 20 -9.06 6.71 -1.69
C TYR A 20 -8.19 7.81 -1.08
N GLU A 21 -8.78 8.64 -0.25
CA GLU A 21 -8.02 9.62 0.51
C GLU A 21 -8.79 10.05 1.76
N ASP A 22 -8.07 10.11 2.88
CA ASP A 22 -8.56 10.78 4.09
C ASP A 22 -7.40 11.60 4.68
N ASP A 23 -7.54 12.06 5.92
CA ASP A 23 -6.52 12.92 6.54
C ASP A 23 -5.18 12.22 6.72
N GLU A 24 -5.17 10.90 6.83
CA GLU A 24 -3.96 10.13 7.17
C GLU A 24 -3.47 9.23 6.05
N VAL A 25 -4.35 8.79 5.14
CA VAL A 25 -4.04 7.74 4.17
C VAL A 25 -4.43 8.17 2.77
N LEU A 26 -3.56 7.83 1.81
CA LEU A 26 -3.83 7.99 0.39
C LEU A 26 -3.77 6.61 -0.26
N GLY A 27 -4.75 6.29 -1.10
CA GLY A 27 -4.76 5.05 -1.89
C GLY A 27 -4.75 5.37 -3.36
N PHE A 28 -3.90 4.69 -4.13
CA PHE A 28 -3.81 4.89 -5.58
C PHE A 28 -3.44 3.59 -6.28
N LYS A 29 -3.80 3.50 -7.56
CA LYS A 29 -3.52 2.30 -8.35
C LYS A 29 -2.05 2.19 -8.67
N ASP A 30 -1.50 0.97 -8.59
CA ASP A 30 -0.14 0.68 -9.02
C ASP A 30 -0.07 0.79 -10.54
N ILE A 31 0.94 1.48 -11.06
CA ILE A 31 1.12 1.67 -12.52
C ILE A 31 1.66 0.40 -13.21
N ALA A 32 2.16 -0.57 -12.43
CA ALA A 32 2.65 -1.84 -12.93
C ALA A 32 1.94 -2.97 -12.18
N PRO A 33 0.61 -3.13 -12.40
CA PRO A 33 -0.19 -4.02 -11.57
C PRO A 33 0.22 -5.48 -11.69
N GLN A 34 0.24 -6.16 -10.55
CA GLN A 34 0.56 -7.59 -10.45
C GLN A 34 -0.71 -8.45 -10.33
N ALA A 35 -1.88 -7.82 -10.39
CA ALA A 35 -3.18 -8.47 -10.32
C ALA A 35 -4.20 -7.55 -11.01
N PRO A 36 -5.40 -8.06 -11.35
CA PRO A 36 -6.45 -7.20 -11.93
C PRO A 36 -6.78 -5.99 -11.07
N VAL A 37 -6.70 -6.15 -9.74
CA VAL A 37 -6.80 -5.04 -8.79
C VAL A 37 -5.49 -4.97 -8.03
N HIS A 38 -4.81 -3.84 -8.11
CA HIS A 38 -3.56 -3.62 -7.39
C HIS A 38 -3.52 -2.16 -6.95
N VAL A 39 -3.77 -1.93 -5.67
CA VAL A 39 -3.85 -0.60 -5.07
C VAL A 39 -2.81 -0.49 -3.98
N LEU A 40 -2.18 0.67 -3.87
CA LEU A 40 -1.21 0.99 -2.81
C LEU A 40 -1.85 1.95 -1.83
N PHE A 41 -1.72 1.66 -0.53
CA PHE A 41 -2.18 2.56 0.54
C PHE A 41 -0.97 3.05 1.32
N ILE A 42 -0.84 4.35 1.45
CA ILE A 42 0.32 4.99 2.09
C ILE A 42 -0.13 5.99 3.15
N PRO A 43 0.69 6.17 4.22
CA PRO A 43 0.45 7.27 5.15
C PRO A 43 0.85 8.59 4.50
N LYS A 44 0.06 9.63 4.74
CA LYS A 44 0.27 10.95 4.13
C LYS A 44 1.22 11.84 4.92
N ASN A 45 1.22 11.70 6.24
CA ASN A 45 1.84 12.68 7.12
C ASN A 45 3.16 12.23 7.73
N ASP A 46 3.45 10.94 7.68
CA ASP A 46 4.67 10.37 8.26
C ASP A 46 5.50 9.73 7.16
N ALA A 47 6.71 10.23 6.97
CA ALA A 47 7.64 9.68 5.97
C ALA A 47 8.44 8.53 6.60
N ILE A 48 7.78 7.38 6.78
CA ILE A 48 8.40 6.19 7.36
C ILE A 48 8.96 5.33 6.23
N PRO A 49 10.29 5.11 6.17
CA PRO A 49 10.88 4.38 5.04
C PRO A 49 10.48 2.92 4.97
N THR A 50 10.54 2.18 6.08
CA THR A 50 10.24 0.74 6.09
C THR A 50 9.44 0.36 7.33
N LEU A 51 8.84 -0.84 7.29
CA LEU A 51 8.14 -1.39 8.45
C LEU A 51 9.05 -1.47 9.67
N ASP A 52 10.33 -1.77 9.46
CA ASP A 52 11.30 -1.89 10.54
C ASP A 52 11.60 -0.55 11.23
N ASP A 53 11.25 0.56 10.59
CA ASP A 53 11.45 1.91 11.13
C ASP A 53 10.22 2.44 11.88
N VAL A 54 9.11 1.70 11.88
CA VAL A 54 7.89 2.13 12.55
C VAL A 54 8.09 2.14 14.06
N GLN A 55 7.74 3.26 14.71
CA GLN A 55 7.85 3.39 16.16
C GLN A 55 6.54 3.00 16.83
N PRO A 56 6.57 2.59 18.11
CA PRO A 56 5.35 2.19 18.82
C PRO A 56 4.22 3.22 18.76
N GLN A 57 4.55 4.52 18.83
CA GLN A 57 3.54 5.57 18.76
C GLN A 57 2.95 5.72 17.37
N GLN A 58 3.52 5.06 16.36
CA GLN A 58 3.01 5.07 14.99
C GLN A 58 2.26 3.78 14.63
N ALA A 59 2.11 2.87 15.59
CA ALA A 59 1.47 1.57 15.33
C ALA A 59 0.07 1.71 14.74
N HIS A 60 -0.68 2.75 15.13
CA HIS A 60 -2.01 2.99 14.62
C HIS A 60 -2.03 3.18 13.10
N LEU A 61 -0.94 3.69 12.52
CA LEU A 61 -0.87 3.89 11.06
C LEU A 61 -0.90 2.57 10.32
N ILE A 62 -0.20 1.56 10.83
CA ILE A 62 -0.17 0.25 10.19
C ILE A 62 -1.57 -0.38 10.24
N GLY A 63 -2.23 -0.31 11.40
CA GLY A 63 -3.61 -0.77 11.53
C GLY A 63 -4.55 -0.01 10.61
N LYS A 64 -4.37 1.31 10.51
CA LYS A 64 -5.18 2.16 9.63
C LYS A 64 -5.04 1.75 8.17
N LEU A 65 -3.82 1.52 7.70
CA LEU A 65 -3.59 1.07 6.32
C LEU A 65 -4.35 -0.22 6.04
N ALA A 66 -4.27 -1.19 6.94
CA ALA A 66 -4.96 -2.47 6.79
C ALA A 66 -6.48 -2.30 6.79
N LEU A 67 -7.01 -1.49 7.70
CA LEU A 67 -8.46 -1.26 7.77
C LEU A 67 -8.99 -0.53 6.54
N VAL A 68 -8.25 0.46 6.04
CA VAL A 68 -8.65 1.20 4.84
C VAL A 68 -8.65 0.28 3.64
N ALA A 69 -7.63 -0.59 3.51
CA ALA A 69 -7.59 -1.57 2.42
C ALA A 69 -8.79 -2.51 2.48
N ALA A 70 -9.14 -3.00 3.68
CA ALA A 70 -10.29 -3.87 3.86
C ALA A 70 -11.61 -3.17 3.50
N GLU A 71 -11.77 -1.92 3.94
CA GLU A 71 -12.96 -1.14 3.60
C GLU A 71 -13.09 -0.91 2.11
N TYR A 72 -11.99 -0.59 1.46
CA TYR A 72 -11.95 -0.41 0.00
C TYR A 72 -12.36 -1.70 -0.70
N ALA A 73 -11.82 -2.85 -0.27
CA ALA A 73 -12.15 -4.13 -0.87
C ALA A 73 -13.65 -4.44 -0.74
N ARG A 74 -14.25 -4.15 0.42
CA ARG A 74 -15.69 -4.35 0.62
C ARG A 74 -16.51 -3.44 -0.27
N ARG A 75 -16.15 -2.16 -0.31
CA ARG A 75 -16.87 -1.17 -1.10
C ARG A 75 -16.84 -1.48 -2.59
N GLU A 76 -15.70 -1.97 -3.08
CA GLU A 76 -15.53 -2.27 -4.50
C GLU A 76 -15.92 -3.69 -4.88
N GLY A 77 -16.36 -4.49 -3.92
CA GLY A 77 -16.89 -5.81 -4.20
C GLY A 77 -15.88 -6.94 -4.22
N PHE A 78 -14.67 -6.73 -3.73
CA PHE A 78 -13.62 -7.76 -3.76
C PHE A 78 -13.59 -8.64 -2.51
N ALA A 79 -14.25 -8.21 -1.44
CA ALA A 79 -14.13 -8.91 -0.16
C ALA A 79 -14.71 -10.31 -0.19
N GLY A 80 -15.79 -10.52 -0.96
CA GLY A 80 -16.48 -11.82 -1.00
C GLY A 80 -15.60 -12.93 -1.56
N ASN A 81 -14.84 -12.66 -2.61
CA ASN A 81 -13.92 -13.66 -3.19
C ASN A 81 -12.55 -13.66 -2.51
N GLY A 82 -12.24 -12.60 -1.80
CA GLY A 82 -10.99 -12.51 -1.07
C GLY A 82 -9.96 -11.61 -1.72
N TYR A 83 -8.99 -11.20 -0.92
CA TYR A 83 -7.92 -10.33 -1.37
C TYR A 83 -6.68 -10.60 -0.52
N ARG A 84 -5.56 -10.08 -0.98
CA ARG A 84 -4.27 -10.20 -0.27
C ARG A 84 -3.74 -8.81 0.02
N VAL A 85 -3.22 -8.61 1.23
CA VAL A 85 -2.47 -7.40 1.55
C VAL A 85 -1.03 -7.77 1.85
N VAL A 86 -0.10 -6.95 1.37
CA VAL A 86 1.34 -7.22 1.50
C VAL A 86 2.05 -5.91 1.82
N MET A 87 2.95 -5.96 2.80
CA MET A 87 3.87 -4.86 3.06
C MET A 87 5.29 -5.43 3.00
N ASN A 88 6.04 -5.02 2.01
CA ASN A 88 7.42 -5.45 1.83
C ASN A 88 8.35 -4.55 2.65
N CYS A 89 9.35 -5.16 3.28
CA CYS A 89 10.35 -4.43 4.05
C CYS A 89 11.73 -4.75 3.50
N ARG A 90 12.33 -3.75 2.89
CA ARG A 90 13.70 -3.77 2.41
C ARG A 90 13.94 -4.70 1.22
N GLU A 91 15.21 -4.94 0.93
CA GLU A 91 15.70 -5.46 -0.34
C GLU A 91 15.22 -6.88 -0.68
N ASP A 92 15.36 -7.80 0.27
CA ASP A 92 14.99 -9.20 0.01
C ASP A 92 13.50 -9.39 -0.22
N ALA A 93 12.67 -8.47 0.30
CA ALA A 93 11.23 -8.51 0.05
C ALA A 93 10.83 -7.76 -1.22
N GLY A 94 11.77 -7.05 -1.85
CA GLY A 94 11.49 -6.32 -3.09
C GLY A 94 10.96 -4.92 -2.89
N GLN A 95 11.20 -4.31 -1.73
CA GLN A 95 10.81 -2.93 -1.53
C GLN A 95 11.71 -2.01 -2.37
N THR A 96 11.10 -1.22 -3.25
CA THR A 96 11.83 -0.30 -4.13
C THR A 96 11.60 1.17 -3.80
N VAL A 97 10.47 1.50 -3.17
CA VAL A 97 10.16 2.85 -2.74
C VAL A 97 10.19 2.88 -1.21
N PHE A 98 11.04 3.73 -0.64
CA PHE A 98 11.26 3.79 0.81
C PHE A 98 10.34 4.81 1.48
N HIS A 99 9.06 4.53 1.34
CA HIS A 99 7.92 5.15 1.98
C HIS A 99 6.94 4.01 2.17
N ILE A 100 6.65 3.62 3.41
CA ILE A 100 5.87 2.40 3.65
C ILE A 100 4.56 2.41 2.88
N HIS A 101 4.21 1.25 2.36
CA HIS A 101 2.98 1.11 1.60
C HIS A 101 2.45 -0.31 1.73
N LEU A 102 1.12 -0.40 1.77
CA LEU A 102 0.41 -1.67 1.82
C LEU A 102 -0.18 -1.93 0.45
N HIS A 103 0.23 -3.05 -0.16
CA HIS A 103 -0.37 -3.50 -1.42
C HIS A 103 -1.69 -4.19 -1.13
N LEU A 104 -2.72 -3.89 -1.91
CA LEU A 104 -3.96 -4.65 -1.96
C LEU A 104 -4.04 -5.30 -3.34
N LEU A 105 -4.13 -6.62 -3.36
CA LEU A 105 -4.18 -7.40 -4.60
C LEU A 105 -5.46 -8.22 -4.60
N ALA A 106 -6.22 -8.14 -5.68
CA ALA A 106 -7.51 -8.81 -5.78
C ALA A 106 -7.93 -9.00 -7.23
N GLY A 107 -9.11 -9.57 -7.44
CA GLY A 107 -9.75 -9.65 -8.74
C GLY A 107 -9.54 -10.96 -9.48
N ALA A 108 -8.69 -11.84 -8.97
CA ALA A 108 -8.42 -13.16 -9.52
C ALA A 108 -7.68 -14.00 -8.49
N PRO A 109 -7.62 -15.34 -8.64
CA PRO A 109 -6.77 -16.15 -7.79
C PRO A 109 -5.31 -15.69 -7.91
N LEU A 110 -4.64 -15.48 -6.78
CA LEU A 110 -3.32 -14.85 -6.77
C LEU A 110 -2.17 -15.84 -6.69
N GLY A 111 -2.45 -17.10 -6.40
CA GLY A 111 -1.40 -18.11 -6.32
C GLY A 111 -0.54 -17.96 -5.08
N ARG A 112 0.70 -18.39 -5.18
CA ARG A 112 1.63 -18.42 -4.06
C ARG A 112 2.19 -17.03 -3.75
N PHE A 113 2.62 -16.87 -2.51
CA PHE A 113 3.44 -15.74 -2.11
C PHE A 113 4.77 -16.26 -1.55
N GLY A 114 5.82 -15.44 -1.65
CA GLY A 114 7.18 -15.85 -1.28
C GLY A 114 7.91 -16.51 -2.44
N THR A 115 8.97 -17.28 -2.16
CA THR A 115 9.76 -17.92 -3.21
C THR A 115 9.13 -19.21 -3.70
N GLN A 116 9.50 -19.61 -4.90
CA GLN A 116 9.02 -20.84 -5.50
C GLN A 116 9.85 -22.07 -5.09
N ALA A 117 11.03 -21.83 -4.53
CA ALA A 117 11.96 -22.90 -4.20
C ALA A 117 11.46 -23.79 -3.09
#